data_da2245e000594e34942037dc099b8293
#
_entry.id   da2245e000594e34942037dc099b8293
#
_cell.length_a   1.000
_cell.length_b   1.000
_cell.length_c   1.000
_cell.angle_alpha   90.00
_cell.angle_beta   90.00
_cell.angle_gamma   90.00
#
_symmetry.space_group_name_H-M   'P 1'
#
loop_
_entity.id
_entity.type
_entity.pdbx_description
1 polymer ?
#
loop_
_entity_poly.entity_id
_entity_poly.type
_entity_poly.pdbx_seq_one_letter_code
_entity_poly.pdbx_strand_id
1 'polypeptide(L)'
;MADEISKAFVSAYPDLVWEITRNGSGPWVFCVSADGNRELFPAVSQAVRAAPNLPGWIVQAFRSRGSLNAMLRMNGRALGYQDIWCNVHLTTSGVDVTLHIKGLGPATDRELGQAAILLLDNAVGEYDAVMKIARLGRAPLAAGPLRRPDYFPLAELPQYLDSLDQSSRAH
;
A
#
# COMPACT_ATOMS: atom_id res chain seq x y z
N MET A 1 8.56 24.59 11.37
CA MET A 1 8.60 24.17 9.94
C MET A 1 7.60 23.07 9.63
N ALA A 2 7.65 21.85 10.24
CA ALA A 2 6.65 20.81 9.97
C ALA A 2 5.21 21.26 10.32
N ASP A 3 5.02 21.94 11.43
CA ASP A 3 3.71 22.47 11.86
C ASP A 3 3.15 23.54 10.92
N GLU A 4 4.00 24.37 10.34
CA GLU A 4 3.61 25.41 9.38
C GLU A 4 3.20 24.79 8.04
N ILE A 5 3.97 23.81 7.56
CA ILE A 5 3.61 23.00 6.38
C ILE A 5 2.28 22.30 6.62
N SER A 6 2.12 21.65 7.77
CA SER A 6 0.88 20.98 8.14
C SER A 6 -0.32 21.91 8.10
N LYS A 7 -0.23 23.07 8.76
CA LYS A 7 -1.32 24.06 8.80
C LYS A 7 -1.67 24.58 7.41
N ALA A 8 -0.66 24.94 6.60
CA ALA A 8 -0.88 25.43 5.25
C ALA A 8 -1.50 24.38 4.34
N PHE A 9 -0.99 23.14 4.39
CA PHE A 9 -1.47 22.05 3.57
C PHE A 9 -2.91 21.65 3.95
N VAL A 10 -3.20 21.44 5.25
CA VAL A 10 -4.54 21.08 5.74
C VAL A 10 -5.57 22.17 5.45
N SER A 11 -5.15 23.44 5.49
CA SER A 11 -6.03 24.57 5.10
C SER A 11 -6.42 24.53 3.63
N ALA A 12 -5.49 24.12 2.74
CA ALA A 12 -5.74 24.04 1.30
C ALA A 12 -6.40 22.74 0.86
N TYR A 13 -6.07 21.64 1.55
CA TYR A 13 -6.50 20.29 1.22
C TYR A 13 -6.89 19.51 2.49
N PRO A 14 -8.05 19.83 3.11
CA PRO A 14 -8.43 19.29 4.43
C PRO A 14 -8.64 17.78 4.47
N ASP A 15 -8.98 17.17 3.32
CA ASP A 15 -9.26 15.74 3.20
C ASP A 15 -8.06 14.90 2.75
N LEU A 16 -6.94 15.56 2.43
CA LEU A 16 -5.72 14.87 2.02
C LEU A 16 -4.74 14.74 3.19
N VAL A 17 -3.96 13.67 3.16
CA VAL A 17 -2.84 13.48 4.08
C VAL A 17 -1.53 13.65 3.35
N TRP A 18 -0.47 13.88 4.10
CA TRP A 18 0.87 14.04 3.55
C TRP A 18 1.91 13.41 4.45
N GLU A 19 3.02 13.03 3.85
CA GLU A 19 4.19 12.55 4.55
C GLU A 19 5.47 13.08 3.89
N ILE A 20 6.52 13.20 4.68
CA ILE A 20 7.85 13.55 4.20
C ILE A 20 8.76 12.37 4.44
N THR A 21 9.41 11.91 3.39
CA THR A 21 10.39 10.84 3.46
C THR A 21 11.69 11.26 2.79
N ARG A 22 12.77 10.54 3.08
CA ARG A 22 14.05 10.71 2.41
C ARG A 22 14.77 9.37 2.32
N ASN A 23 15.23 9.03 1.15
CA ASN A 23 16.02 7.82 0.96
C ASN A 23 17.52 8.18 0.95
N GLY A 24 18.19 7.93 2.07
CA GLY A 24 19.61 8.24 2.24
C GLY A 24 19.92 9.73 2.04
N SER A 25 20.87 10.05 1.18
CA SER A 25 21.26 11.42 0.80
C SER A 25 20.49 11.97 -0.40
N GLY A 26 19.51 11.25 -0.92
CA GLY A 26 18.66 11.68 -2.03
C GLY A 26 17.81 12.90 -1.72
N PRO A 27 16.97 13.34 -2.67
CA PRO A 27 16.03 14.45 -2.44
C PRO A 27 15.03 14.08 -1.34
N TRP A 28 14.47 15.10 -0.71
CA TRP A 28 13.29 14.96 0.13
C TRP A 28 12.07 14.65 -0.76
N VAL A 29 11.23 13.77 -0.29
CA VAL A 29 9.97 13.42 -0.97
C VAL A 29 8.81 13.90 -0.12
N PHE A 30 8.01 14.82 -0.67
CA PHE A 30 6.72 15.21 -0.11
C PHE A 30 5.64 14.40 -0.83
N CYS A 31 5.10 13.41 -0.15
CA CYS A 31 4.06 12.56 -0.68
C CYS A 31 2.68 13.10 -0.29
N VAL A 32 1.81 13.28 -1.26
CA VAL A 32 0.40 13.62 -1.06
C VAL A 32 -0.43 12.36 -1.27
N SER A 33 -1.23 12.00 -0.28
CA SER A 33 -2.00 10.76 -0.23
C SER A 33 -3.49 11.04 -0.01
N ALA A 34 -4.32 10.19 -0.57
CA ALA A 34 -5.76 10.13 -0.35
C ALA A 34 -6.14 9.21 0.82
N ASP A 35 -5.15 8.60 1.49
CA ASP A 35 -5.34 7.61 2.56
C ASP A 35 -6.27 6.45 2.17
N GLY A 36 -6.12 5.99 0.90
CA GLY A 36 -6.92 4.90 0.34
C GLY A 36 -8.31 5.31 -0.17
N ASN A 37 -8.71 6.58 -0.08
CA ASN A 37 -9.98 7.05 -0.61
C ASN A 37 -9.88 7.38 -2.11
N ARG A 38 -10.43 6.52 -2.95
CA ARG A 38 -10.41 6.66 -4.41
C ARG A 38 -11.03 7.98 -4.91
N GLU A 39 -12.05 8.48 -4.23
CA GLU A 39 -12.74 9.71 -4.64
C GLU A 39 -11.83 10.94 -4.55
N LEU A 40 -10.80 10.90 -3.69
CA LEU A 40 -9.83 11.97 -3.51
C LEU A 40 -8.65 11.91 -4.49
N PHE A 41 -8.54 10.89 -5.33
CA PHE A 41 -7.43 10.76 -6.31
C PHE A 41 -7.30 11.95 -7.27
N PRO A 42 -8.40 12.53 -7.80
CA PRO A 42 -8.31 13.77 -8.58
C PRO A 42 -7.74 14.95 -7.78
N ALA A 43 -8.10 15.08 -6.50
CA ALA A 43 -7.59 16.14 -5.63
C ALA A 43 -6.10 15.96 -5.33
N VAL A 44 -5.64 14.74 -5.07
CA VAL A 44 -4.19 14.42 -4.93
C VAL A 44 -3.44 14.84 -6.18
N SER A 45 -3.94 14.43 -7.36
CA SER A 45 -3.31 14.77 -8.64
C SER A 45 -3.27 16.27 -8.89
N GLN A 46 -4.30 17.00 -8.49
CA GLN A 46 -4.35 18.45 -8.59
C GLN A 46 -3.33 19.13 -7.68
N ALA A 47 -3.25 18.69 -6.41
CA ALA A 47 -2.30 19.22 -5.43
C ALA A 47 -0.85 19.05 -5.91
N VAL A 48 -0.50 17.87 -6.44
CA VAL A 48 0.84 17.59 -6.95
C VAL A 48 1.15 18.43 -8.21
N ARG A 49 0.20 18.60 -9.14
CA ARG A 49 0.40 19.45 -10.32
C ARG A 49 0.55 20.94 -9.98
N ALA A 50 -0.07 21.39 -8.90
CA ALA A 50 0.03 22.77 -8.43
C ALA A 50 1.32 23.04 -7.62
N ALA A 51 2.05 22.00 -7.24
CA ALA A 51 3.24 22.12 -6.43
C ALA A 51 4.36 22.85 -7.20
N PRO A 52 5.08 23.77 -6.55
CA PRO A 52 6.23 24.44 -7.16
C PRO A 52 7.39 23.45 -7.33
N ASN A 53 8.23 23.70 -8.34
CA ASN A 53 9.50 22.98 -8.46
C ASN A 53 10.50 23.53 -7.43
N LEU A 54 10.83 22.71 -6.43
CA LEU A 54 11.74 23.08 -5.35
C LEU A 54 13.05 22.28 -5.45
N PRO A 55 14.21 22.92 -5.51
CA PRO A 55 15.50 22.21 -5.51
C PRO A 55 15.66 21.31 -4.30
N GLY A 56 16.03 20.05 -4.55
CA GLY A 56 16.21 19.05 -3.50
C GLY A 56 14.93 18.39 -2.98
N TRP A 57 13.78 18.68 -3.60
CA TRP A 57 12.48 18.08 -3.28
C TRP A 57 11.84 17.42 -4.48
N ILE A 58 11.12 16.36 -4.21
CA ILE A 58 10.18 15.72 -5.13
C ILE A 58 8.80 15.78 -4.48
N VAL A 59 7.80 16.32 -5.18
CA VAL A 59 6.40 16.22 -4.76
C VAL A 59 5.77 15.11 -5.58
N GLN A 60 5.26 14.08 -4.89
CA GLN A 60 4.66 12.91 -5.55
C GLN A 60 3.25 12.66 -5.09
N ALA A 61 2.44 12.15 -6.01
CA ALA A 61 1.11 11.64 -5.72
C ALA A 61 1.22 10.18 -5.25
N PHE A 62 0.50 9.87 -4.19
CA PHE A 62 0.32 8.55 -3.62
C PHE A 62 1.60 7.95 -3.00
N ARG A 63 1.42 7.14 -1.99
CA ARG A 63 2.52 6.37 -1.37
C ARG A 63 3.04 5.34 -2.36
N SER A 64 4.35 5.40 -2.62
CA SER A 64 5.02 4.43 -3.48
C SER A 64 5.17 3.07 -2.78
N ARG A 65 5.44 2.05 -3.57
CA ARG A 65 5.89 0.75 -3.07
C ARG A 65 7.16 0.92 -2.25
N GLY A 66 7.19 0.28 -1.09
CA GLY A 66 8.33 0.29 -0.18
C GLY A 66 9.15 -1.01 -0.22
N SER A 67 10.03 -1.16 0.76
CA SER A 67 10.86 -2.36 0.89
C SER A 67 10.03 -3.56 1.34
N LEU A 68 10.21 -4.70 0.66
CA LEU A 68 9.60 -5.99 1.02
C LEU A 68 10.30 -6.70 2.20
N ASN A 69 11.25 -6.03 2.86
CA ASN A 69 11.91 -6.53 4.07
C ASN A 69 11.35 -5.92 5.35
N ALA A 70 10.27 -5.15 5.25
CA ALA A 70 9.64 -4.53 6.41
C ALA A 70 9.05 -5.59 7.35
N MET A 71 9.17 -5.32 8.65
CA MET A 71 8.53 -6.09 9.71
C MET A 71 7.85 -5.11 10.66
N LEU A 72 6.57 -5.34 10.92
CA LEU A 72 5.80 -4.54 11.87
C LEU A 72 5.73 -5.25 13.21
N ARG A 73 5.86 -4.48 14.28
CA ARG A 73 5.69 -4.96 15.67
C ARG A 73 4.51 -4.25 16.31
N MET A 74 3.51 -5.03 16.72
CA MET A 74 2.31 -4.54 17.38
C MET A 74 2.03 -5.39 18.62
N ASN A 75 1.97 -4.77 19.79
CA ASN A 75 1.66 -5.42 21.07
C ASN A 75 2.51 -6.69 21.35
N GLY A 76 3.83 -6.61 21.08
CA GLY A 76 4.74 -7.73 21.28
C GLY A 76 4.73 -8.81 20.20
N ARG A 77 3.89 -8.69 19.18
CA ARG A 77 3.86 -9.59 18.02
C ARG A 77 4.59 -8.94 16.84
N ALA A 78 5.30 -9.74 16.09
CA ALA A 78 5.97 -9.32 14.86
C ALA A 78 5.28 -10.00 13.67
N LEU A 79 5.07 -9.23 12.60
CA LEU A 79 4.53 -9.71 11.33
C LEU A 79 5.39 -9.17 10.19
N GLY A 80 5.85 -10.04 9.32
CA GLY A 80 6.62 -9.69 8.13
C GLY A 80 6.03 -10.34 6.87
N TYR A 81 6.60 -10.02 5.72
CA TYR A 81 6.13 -10.54 4.44
C TYR A 81 6.11 -12.06 4.35
N GLN A 82 7.05 -12.75 5.00
CA GLN A 82 7.14 -14.21 5.06
C GLN A 82 6.00 -14.87 5.85
N ASP A 83 5.27 -14.10 6.63
CA ASP A 83 4.17 -14.56 7.47
C ASP A 83 2.80 -14.37 6.81
N ILE A 84 2.77 -13.84 5.58
CA ILE A 84 1.54 -13.52 4.85
C ILE A 84 1.58 -14.14 3.45
N TRP A 85 0.52 -14.83 3.10
CA TRP A 85 0.28 -15.36 1.75
C TRP A 85 -0.97 -14.72 1.16
N CYS A 86 -1.03 -14.60 -0.15
CA CYS A 86 -2.17 -14.10 -0.89
C CYS A 86 -2.86 -15.22 -1.64
N ASN A 87 -4.17 -15.32 -1.50
CA ASN A 87 -5.01 -15.98 -2.49
C ASN A 87 -5.63 -14.88 -3.36
N VAL A 88 -5.47 -15.01 -4.67
CA VAL A 88 -5.92 -14.01 -5.64
C VAL A 88 -6.95 -14.58 -6.61
N HIS A 89 -7.96 -13.80 -6.93
CA HIS A 89 -8.98 -14.15 -7.92
C HIS A 89 -9.23 -12.96 -8.84
N LEU A 90 -8.97 -13.13 -10.14
CA LEU A 90 -9.20 -12.08 -11.14
C LEU A 90 -10.70 -11.96 -11.42
N THR A 91 -11.22 -10.76 -11.37
CA THR A 91 -12.62 -10.42 -11.65
C THR A 91 -12.71 -9.34 -12.73
N THR A 92 -13.90 -9.01 -13.17
CA THR A 92 -14.13 -7.90 -14.13
C THR A 92 -13.85 -6.52 -13.53
N SER A 93 -13.86 -6.39 -12.20
CA SER A 93 -13.65 -5.12 -11.49
C SER A 93 -12.24 -4.98 -10.90
N GLY A 94 -11.37 -5.97 -11.08
CA GLY A 94 -10.02 -5.99 -10.52
C GLY A 94 -9.66 -7.35 -9.92
N VAL A 95 -8.83 -7.35 -8.90
CA VAL A 95 -8.36 -8.57 -8.23
C VAL A 95 -8.98 -8.65 -6.83
N ASP A 96 -9.65 -9.74 -6.53
CA ASP A 96 -10.02 -10.08 -5.16
C ASP A 96 -8.79 -10.72 -4.50
N VAL A 97 -8.37 -10.19 -3.35
CA VAL A 97 -7.21 -10.66 -2.59
C VAL A 97 -7.65 -11.11 -1.22
N THR A 98 -7.28 -12.32 -0.82
CA THR A 98 -7.41 -12.79 0.57
C THR A 98 -6.03 -12.95 1.17
N LEU A 99 -5.74 -12.20 2.23
CA LEU A 99 -4.49 -12.31 2.99
C LEU A 99 -4.60 -13.46 4.00
N HIS A 100 -3.80 -14.50 3.80
CA HIS A 100 -3.65 -15.59 4.76
C HIS A 100 -2.50 -15.23 5.71
N ILE A 101 -2.82 -15.00 6.99
CA ILE A 101 -1.91 -14.39 7.96
C ILE A 101 -1.56 -15.42 9.05
N LYS A 102 -0.27 -15.61 9.29
CA LYS A 102 0.24 -16.47 10.35
C LYS A 102 -0.18 -15.97 11.72
N GLY A 103 -0.79 -16.86 12.50
CA GLY A 103 -1.24 -16.54 13.86
C GLY A 103 -2.51 -15.71 13.94
N LEU A 104 -3.20 -15.46 12.81
CA LEU A 104 -4.50 -14.80 12.81
C LEU A 104 -5.55 -15.69 13.50
N GLY A 105 -6.32 -15.09 14.38
CA GLY A 105 -7.43 -15.73 15.09
C GLY A 105 -8.24 -14.68 15.85
N PRO A 106 -9.35 -15.06 16.50
CA PRO A 106 -10.26 -14.08 17.14
C PRO A 106 -9.58 -13.09 18.08
N ALA A 107 -8.57 -13.55 18.84
CA ALA A 107 -7.83 -12.71 19.80
C ALA A 107 -6.76 -11.82 19.15
N THR A 108 -6.41 -12.02 17.87
CA THR A 108 -5.31 -11.33 17.16
C THR A 108 -5.77 -10.65 15.90
N ASP A 109 -7.04 -10.83 15.49
CA ASP A 109 -7.57 -10.37 14.22
C ASP A 109 -7.39 -8.87 14.00
N ARG A 110 -7.67 -8.06 15.01
CA ARG A 110 -7.54 -6.60 14.89
C ARG A 110 -6.10 -6.18 14.62
N GLU A 111 -5.16 -6.70 15.41
CA GLU A 111 -3.75 -6.28 15.38
C GLU A 111 -3.03 -6.81 14.14
N LEU A 112 -3.11 -8.13 13.93
CA LEU A 112 -2.46 -8.77 12.78
C LEU A 112 -3.13 -8.39 11.46
N GLY A 113 -4.45 -8.19 11.46
CA GLY A 113 -5.19 -7.70 10.31
C GLY A 113 -4.74 -6.29 9.90
N GLN A 114 -4.63 -5.36 10.85
CA GLN A 114 -4.11 -4.01 10.57
C GLN A 114 -2.65 -4.04 10.09
N ALA A 115 -1.78 -4.83 10.73
CA ALA A 115 -0.40 -4.97 10.31
C ALA A 115 -0.29 -5.55 8.88
N ALA A 116 -1.12 -6.52 8.54
CA ALA A 116 -1.13 -7.13 7.21
C ALA A 116 -1.60 -6.13 6.12
N ILE A 117 -2.57 -5.27 6.42
CA ILE A 117 -3.01 -4.20 5.50
C ILE A 117 -1.88 -3.20 5.28
N LEU A 118 -1.18 -2.76 6.34
CA LEU A 118 -0.04 -1.85 6.20
C LEU A 118 1.09 -2.46 5.38
N LEU A 119 1.36 -3.76 5.53
CA LEU A 119 2.36 -4.47 4.72
C LEU A 119 1.90 -4.62 3.27
N LEU A 120 0.60 -4.85 3.02
CA LEU A 120 0.02 -4.86 1.68
C LEU A 120 0.21 -3.51 1.00
N ASP A 121 -0.21 -2.41 1.65
CA ASP A 121 -0.09 -1.05 1.10
C ASP A 121 1.38 -0.71 0.80
N ASN A 122 2.29 -1.08 1.71
CA ASN A 122 3.73 -0.90 1.47
C ASN A 122 4.24 -1.76 0.30
N ALA A 123 3.70 -2.97 0.10
CA ALA A 123 4.11 -3.83 -1.00
C ALA A 123 3.67 -3.29 -2.36
N VAL A 124 2.40 -2.93 -2.50
CA VAL A 124 1.81 -2.61 -3.81
C VAL A 124 1.75 -1.11 -4.09
N GLY A 125 1.87 -0.27 -3.06
CA GLY A 125 1.66 1.18 -3.14
C GLY A 125 0.19 1.57 -3.15
N GLU A 126 -0.11 2.78 -2.71
CA GLU A 126 -1.49 3.27 -2.52
C GLU A 126 -2.31 3.23 -3.82
N TYR A 127 -1.72 3.67 -4.93
CA TYR A 127 -2.45 3.71 -6.21
C TYR A 127 -2.91 2.32 -6.65
N ASP A 128 -2.02 1.34 -6.65
CA ASP A 128 -2.33 -0.02 -7.07
C ASP A 128 -3.26 -0.73 -6.07
N ALA A 129 -3.09 -0.49 -4.77
CA ALA A 129 -3.97 -1.03 -3.75
C ALA A 129 -5.44 -0.62 -3.99
N VAL A 130 -5.68 0.66 -4.29
CA VAL A 130 -7.03 1.21 -4.49
C VAL A 130 -7.58 0.92 -5.88
N MET A 131 -6.74 0.91 -6.92
CA MET A 131 -7.21 0.82 -8.31
C MET A 131 -7.31 -0.61 -8.82
N LYS A 132 -6.50 -1.53 -8.30
CA LYS A 132 -6.41 -2.91 -8.79
C LYS A 132 -7.05 -3.93 -7.87
N ILE A 133 -7.10 -3.68 -6.55
CA ILE A 133 -7.71 -4.60 -5.59
C ILE A 133 -9.19 -4.27 -5.44
N ALA A 134 -10.04 -5.16 -5.93
CA ALA A 134 -11.50 -5.00 -5.90
C ALA A 134 -12.09 -5.35 -4.53
N ARG A 135 -11.57 -6.41 -3.90
CA ARG A 135 -11.95 -6.86 -2.55
C ARG A 135 -10.74 -7.31 -1.78
N LEU A 136 -10.72 -7.02 -0.49
CA LEU A 136 -9.70 -7.46 0.43
C LEU A 136 -10.32 -8.28 1.55
N GLY A 137 -9.92 -9.55 1.65
CA GLY A 137 -10.30 -10.46 2.71
C GLY A 137 -9.08 -10.85 3.55
N ARG A 138 -9.34 -11.55 4.67
CA ARG A 138 -8.29 -12.13 5.50
C ARG A 138 -8.70 -13.45 6.09
N ALA A 139 -7.73 -14.35 6.27
CA ALA A 139 -7.92 -15.70 6.82
C ALA A 139 -6.65 -16.15 7.57
N PRO A 140 -6.75 -17.12 8.48
CA PRO A 140 -5.57 -17.74 9.07
C PRO A 140 -4.71 -18.43 8.01
N LEU A 141 -3.38 -18.31 8.12
CA LEU A 141 -2.45 -19.06 7.30
C LEU A 141 -2.37 -20.51 7.80
N ALA A 142 -2.67 -21.47 6.94
CA ALA A 142 -2.48 -22.87 7.23
C ALA A 142 -1.00 -23.23 7.37
N ALA A 143 -0.69 -24.28 8.14
CA ALA A 143 0.68 -24.79 8.22
C ALA A 143 1.12 -25.40 6.89
N GLY A 144 2.36 -25.07 6.46
CA GLY A 144 2.95 -25.59 5.23
C GLY A 144 2.20 -25.19 3.94
N PRO A 145 1.99 -23.88 3.70
CA PRO A 145 1.30 -23.44 2.50
C PRO A 145 2.08 -23.88 1.24
N LEU A 146 1.35 -24.41 0.25
CA LEU A 146 1.93 -24.81 -1.03
C LEU A 146 1.63 -23.73 -2.08
N ARG A 147 2.67 -23.25 -2.76
CA ARG A 147 2.57 -22.26 -3.82
C ARG A 147 1.75 -22.78 -5.00
N ARG A 148 0.82 -21.94 -5.49
CA ARG A 148 0.04 -22.16 -6.72
C ARG A 148 -0.04 -20.83 -7.48
N PRO A 149 -0.47 -20.79 -8.74
CA PRO A 149 -0.59 -19.55 -9.50
C PRO A 149 -1.49 -18.48 -8.85
N ASP A 150 -2.50 -18.91 -8.11
CA ASP A 150 -3.46 -18.07 -7.38
C ASP A 150 -3.17 -17.97 -5.87
N TYR A 151 -2.09 -18.62 -5.37
CA TYR A 151 -1.77 -18.68 -3.94
C TYR A 151 -0.25 -18.65 -3.71
N PHE A 152 0.27 -17.52 -3.25
CA PHE A 152 1.69 -17.22 -3.16
C PHE A 152 2.01 -16.20 -2.03
N PRO A 153 3.27 -16.02 -1.64
CA PRO A 153 3.67 -15.02 -0.62
C PRO A 153 3.28 -13.60 -1.02
N LEU A 154 2.89 -12.77 -0.02
CA LEU A 154 2.56 -11.35 -0.23
C LEU A 154 3.64 -10.58 -0.98
N ALA A 155 4.91 -10.90 -0.77
CA ALA A 155 6.04 -10.27 -1.45
C ALA A 155 6.01 -10.41 -2.98
N GLU A 156 5.24 -11.35 -3.53
CA GLU A 156 5.11 -11.57 -4.97
C GLU A 156 3.89 -10.84 -5.58
N LEU A 157 2.97 -10.32 -4.75
CA LEU A 157 1.76 -9.65 -5.23
C LEU A 157 2.05 -8.45 -6.14
N PRO A 158 3.06 -7.59 -5.89
CA PRO A 158 3.40 -6.51 -6.82
C PRO A 158 3.69 -6.99 -8.23
N GLN A 159 4.48 -8.05 -8.38
CA GLN A 159 4.81 -8.62 -9.68
C GLN A 159 3.59 -9.23 -10.37
N TYR A 160 2.72 -9.89 -9.60
CA TYR A 160 1.45 -10.40 -10.12
C TYR A 160 0.58 -9.28 -10.69
N LEU A 161 0.40 -8.18 -9.95
CA LEU A 161 -0.39 -7.02 -10.42
C LEU A 161 0.22 -6.35 -11.66
N ASP A 162 1.56 -6.27 -11.74
CA ASP A 162 2.28 -5.72 -12.90
C ASP A 162 2.09 -6.59 -14.15
N SER A 163 2.02 -7.91 -13.98
CA SER A 163 1.78 -8.84 -15.10
C SER A 163 0.40 -8.67 -15.74
N LEU A 164 -0.61 -8.27 -14.96
CA LEU A 164 -1.96 -8.00 -15.47
C LEU A 164 -1.99 -6.77 -16.39
N ASP A 165 -1.24 -5.72 -16.06
CA ASP A 165 -1.14 -4.51 -16.87
C ASP A 165 -0.49 -4.79 -18.25
N GLN A 166 0.51 -5.66 -18.27
CA GLN A 166 1.18 -6.06 -19.52
C GLN A 166 0.25 -6.85 -20.43
N SER A 167 -0.54 -7.75 -19.85
CA SER A 167 -1.52 -8.56 -20.59
C SER A 167 -2.64 -7.71 -21.19
N SER A 168 -3.06 -6.66 -20.47
CA SER A 168 -4.11 -5.73 -20.94
C SER A 168 -3.66 -4.79 -22.07
N ARG A 169 -2.35 -4.55 -22.22
CA ARG A 169 -1.77 -3.71 -23.29
C ARG A 169 -1.44 -4.47 -24.57
N ALA A 170 -1.45 -5.81 -24.51
CA ALA A 170 -1.13 -6.68 -25.64
C ALA A 170 -2.34 -7.06 -26.50
N HIS A 171 -3.52 -6.56 -26.15
CA HIS A 171 -4.81 -6.74 -26.88
C HIS A 171 -5.34 -5.38 -27.33
#